data_0d7710f888226f33d404b0d3de384e25
#
_entry.id   0d7710f888226f33d404b0d3de384e25
#
_cell.length_a   1.000
_cell.length_b   1.000
_cell.length_c   1.000
_cell.angle_alpha   90.00
_cell.angle_beta   90.00
_cell.angle_gamma   90.00
#
_symmetry.space_group_name_H-M   'P 1'
#
loop_
_entity.id
_entity.type
_entity.pdbx_description
1 polymer ?
#
loop_
_entity_poly.entity_id
_entity_poly.type
_entity_poly.pdbx_seq_one_letter_code
_entity_poly.pdbx_strand_id
1 'polypeptide(L)'
;IAKSDPNIVYAVYEHKSGGVFRSADRGATWVRMNPLNPRASYYSQVRIDPTNAHKVWLLAGTLAVSIDDGKTFTTEGTGERIHVDHHALWIDPKNPDHLMLGNDGGLYFSHDGSRHWNFIDNLPIGQYYDIGVDRRDPYWIYGGTQDNGTFGIASRTSSLVGILNSDVVNIAYGDGFYTLPDPTDP
;
A
#
# COMPACT_ATOMS: atom_id res chain seq x y z
N ILE A 1 19.35 1.44 -8.23
CA ILE A 1 20.79 1.46 -7.89
C ILE A 1 20.91 1.39 -6.38
N ALA A 2 21.76 0.47 -5.89
CA ALA A 2 22.03 0.36 -4.47
C ALA A 2 22.87 1.56 -3.99
N LYS A 3 22.47 2.14 -2.83
CA LYS A 3 23.24 3.25 -2.23
C LYS A 3 24.55 2.78 -1.60
N SER A 4 24.55 1.57 -1.04
CA SER A 4 25.73 0.97 -0.40
C SER A 4 26.80 0.49 -1.40
N ASP A 5 26.38 0.15 -2.65
CA ASP A 5 27.29 -0.22 -3.74
C ASP A 5 26.69 0.20 -5.09
N PRO A 6 27.15 1.31 -5.70
CA PRO A 6 26.62 1.82 -6.96
C PRO A 6 26.85 0.90 -8.19
N ASN A 7 27.67 -0.14 -8.07
CA ASN A 7 27.81 -1.14 -9.12
C ASN A 7 26.58 -2.07 -9.21
N ILE A 8 25.85 -2.20 -8.08
CA ILE A 8 24.68 -3.06 -7.99
C ILE A 8 23.43 -2.30 -8.43
N VAL A 9 22.76 -2.84 -9.44
CA VAL A 9 21.52 -2.29 -9.99
C VAL A 9 20.49 -3.41 -10.09
N TYR A 10 19.26 -3.13 -9.69
CA TYR A 10 18.13 -4.04 -9.89
C TYR A 10 17.13 -3.44 -10.86
N ALA A 11 16.48 -4.31 -11.62
CA ALA A 11 15.38 -3.96 -12.50
C ALA A 11 14.29 -5.04 -12.42
N VAL A 12 13.04 -4.62 -12.51
CA VAL A 12 11.90 -5.52 -12.76
C VAL A 12 11.43 -5.27 -14.18
N TYR A 13 11.33 -6.34 -14.95
CA TYR A 13 11.02 -6.25 -16.36
C TYR A 13 9.77 -7.07 -16.71
N GLU A 14 8.81 -6.39 -17.35
CA GLU A 14 7.58 -7.00 -17.80
C GLU A 14 7.76 -7.67 -19.15
N HIS A 15 7.81 -8.99 -19.16
CA HIS A 15 7.85 -9.82 -20.36
C HIS A 15 7.55 -11.28 -19.98
N LYS A 16 7.17 -12.14 -20.92
CA LYS A 16 7.03 -13.60 -20.69
C LYS A 16 8.32 -14.24 -20.15
N SER A 17 9.48 -13.68 -20.45
CA SER A 17 10.78 -14.03 -19.88
C SER A 17 11.27 -12.99 -18.87
N GLY A 18 10.38 -12.15 -18.36
CA GLY A 18 10.66 -11.09 -17.41
C GLY A 18 10.90 -11.58 -16.00
N GLY A 19 10.92 -10.67 -15.05
CA GLY A 19 11.16 -10.93 -13.63
C GLY A 19 12.12 -9.93 -13.03
N VAL A 20 12.77 -10.32 -11.95
CA VAL A 20 13.77 -9.51 -11.25
C VAL A 20 15.15 -9.79 -11.85
N PHE A 21 15.80 -8.74 -12.30
CA PHE A 21 17.17 -8.75 -12.85
C PHE A 21 18.11 -7.98 -11.96
N ARG A 22 19.35 -8.44 -11.90
CA ARG A 22 20.44 -7.76 -11.18
C ARG A 22 21.65 -7.58 -12.08
N SER A 23 22.25 -6.42 -12.00
CA SER A 23 23.58 -6.12 -12.53
C SER A 23 24.56 -5.93 -11.39
N ALA A 24 25.83 -6.31 -11.58
CA ALA A 24 26.94 -6.05 -10.68
C ALA A 24 28.01 -5.12 -11.30
N ASP A 25 27.71 -4.53 -12.46
CA ASP A 25 28.63 -3.73 -13.26
C ASP A 25 27.94 -2.47 -13.84
N ARG A 26 27.10 -1.84 -13.03
CA ARG A 26 26.36 -0.59 -13.36
C ARG A 26 25.42 -0.72 -14.53
N GLY A 27 24.91 -1.91 -14.80
CA GLY A 27 23.96 -2.16 -15.90
C GLY A 27 24.59 -2.60 -17.19
N ALA A 28 25.91 -2.84 -17.24
CA ALA A 28 26.58 -3.32 -18.45
C ALA A 28 26.16 -4.77 -18.78
N THR A 29 26.04 -5.61 -17.75
CA THR A 29 25.50 -6.98 -17.89
C THR A 29 24.40 -7.23 -16.87
N TRP A 30 23.48 -8.16 -17.20
CA TRP A 30 22.32 -8.46 -16.39
C TRP A 30 22.11 -9.96 -16.21
N VAL A 31 21.81 -10.37 -14.99
CA VAL A 31 21.41 -11.72 -14.65
C VAL A 31 19.97 -11.72 -14.16
N ARG A 32 19.16 -12.60 -14.71
CA ARG A 32 17.81 -12.86 -14.19
C ARG A 32 17.89 -13.63 -12.89
N MET A 33 17.51 -13.00 -11.79
CA MET A 33 17.59 -13.58 -10.46
C MET A 33 16.36 -14.42 -10.12
N ASN A 34 15.16 -13.93 -10.49
CA ASN A 34 13.89 -14.54 -10.14
C ASN A 34 12.84 -14.27 -11.22
N PRO A 35 11.96 -15.23 -11.55
CA PRO A 35 10.87 -15.00 -12.50
C PRO A 35 9.71 -14.15 -11.94
N LEU A 36 9.72 -13.81 -10.66
CA LEU A 36 8.65 -13.06 -10.00
C LEU A 36 8.43 -11.72 -10.71
N ASN A 37 7.20 -11.52 -11.19
CA ASN A 37 6.79 -10.34 -11.94
C ASN A 37 5.29 -10.11 -11.71
N PRO A 38 4.87 -9.78 -10.48
CA PRO A 38 3.48 -9.69 -10.13
C PRO A 38 2.86 -8.41 -10.70
N ARG A 39 1.98 -8.57 -11.69
CA ARG A 39 1.21 -7.48 -12.33
C ARG A 39 2.09 -6.29 -12.70
N ALA A 40 3.15 -6.56 -13.47
CA ALA A 40 4.22 -5.62 -13.78
C ALA A 40 3.75 -4.36 -14.50
N SER A 41 2.66 -4.44 -15.28
CA SER A 41 2.02 -3.29 -15.93
C SER A 41 1.49 -2.23 -14.95
N TYR A 42 1.30 -2.58 -13.69
CA TYR A 42 0.69 -1.70 -12.69
C TYR A 42 1.62 -1.43 -11.49
N TYR A 43 2.30 -2.44 -10.95
CA TYR A 43 3.18 -2.31 -9.80
C TYR A 43 4.66 -2.28 -10.19
N SER A 44 5.38 -3.38 -10.01
CA SER A 44 6.78 -3.59 -10.42
C SER A 44 7.78 -2.56 -9.87
N GLN A 45 7.61 -2.20 -8.61
CA GLN A 45 8.58 -1.35 -7.95
C GLN A 45 9.53 -2.19 -7.12
N VAL A 46 10.84 -2.01 -7.33
CA VAL A 46 11.88 -2.58 -6.48
C VAL A 46 12.51 -1.49 -5.61
N ARG A 47 12.69 -1.80 -4.33
CA ARG A 47 13.43 -0.95 -3.38
C ARG A 47 14.59 -1.74 -2.81
N ILE A 48 15.75 -1.12 -2.72
CA ILE A 48 16.98 -1.73 -2.23
C ILE A 48 17.26 -1.15 -0.86
N ASP A 49 17.66 -1.99 0.09
CA ASP A 49 18.13 -1.54 1.40
C ASP A 49 19.30 -0.57 1.21
N PRO A 50 19.24 0.65 1.76
CA PRO A 50 20.27 1.66 1.56
C PRO A 50 21.63 1.26 2.13
N THR A 51 21.68 0.32 3.09
CA THR A 51 22.89 -0.17 3.76
C THR A 51 23.33 -1.54 3.28
N ASN A 52 22.45 -2.31 2.63
CA ASN A 52 22.71 -3.68 2.19
C ASN A 52 22.19 -3.93 0.77
N ALA A 53 23.08 -3.92 -0.22
CA ALA A 53 22.74 -4.17 -1.62
C ALA A 53 22.14 -5.56 -1.93
N HIS A 54 22.24 -6.51 -0.98
CA HIS A 54 21.69 -7.87 -1.13
C HIS A 54 20.24 -7.98 -0.69
N LYS A 55 19.72 -6.97 0.05
CA LYS A 55 18.35 -6.95 0.54
C LYS A 55 17.47 -6.03 -0.30
N VAL A 56 16.39 -6.58 -0.84
CA VAL A 56 15.48 -5.85 -1.72
C VAL A 56 14.02 -6.18 -1.42
N TRP A 57 13.15 -5.20 -1.60
CA TRP A 57 11.69 -5.36 -1.56
C TRP A 57 11.11 -5.20 -2.95
N LEU A 58 10.13 -6.03 -3.24
CA LEU A 58 9.29 -5.94 -4.42
C LEU A 58 7.87 -5.55 -3.98
N LEU A 59 7.41 -4.40 -4.49
CA LEU A 59 6.08 -3.86 -4.20
C LEU A 59 5.11 -4.34 -5.27
N ALA A 60 4.01 -4.92 -4.81
CA ALA A 60 2.94 -5.44 -5.65
C ALA A 60 1.63 -5.50 -4.87
N GLY A 61 0.70 -6.37 -5.25
CA GLY A 61 -0.47 -6.71 -4.43
C GLY A 61 -0.06 -7.19 -3.03
N THR A 62 1.11 -7.83 -2.92
CA THR A 62 1.76 -8.15 -1.64
C THR A 62 3.16 -7.55 -1.60
N LEU A 63 3.66 -7.28 -0.40
CA LEU A 63 5.04 -6.87 -0.19
C LEU A 63 5.92 -8.11 -0.06
N ALA A 64 6.89 -8.26 -0.96
CA ALA A 64 7.83 -9.36 -0.93
C ALA A 64 9.24 -8.85 -0.63
N VAL A 65 10.00 -9.61 0.17
CA VAL A 65 11.37 -9.28 0.55
C VAL A 65 12.31 -10.41 0.14
N SER A 66 13.48 -10.02 -0.36
CA SER A 66 14.61 -10.90 -0.62
C SER A 66 15.80 -10.42 0.19
N ILE A 67 16.61 -11.36 0.71
CA ILE A 67 17.87 -11.09 1.41
C ILE A 67 19.06 -11.75 0.71
N ASP A 68 18.86 -12.25 -0.50
CA ASP A 68 19.79 -13.07 -1.25
C ASP A 68 19.98 -12.61 -2.71
N ASP A 69 20.08 -11.31 -2.92
CA ASP A 69 20.25 -10.69 -4.24
C ASP A 69 19.02 -10.79 -5.16
N GLY A 70 17.82 -11.02 -4.62
CA GLY A 70 16.62 -11.21 -5.41
C GLY A 70 16.47 -12.62 -5.99
N LYS A 71 17.20 -13.61 -5.48
CA LYS A 71 17.08 -15.03 -5.90
C LYS A 71 15.81 -15.66 -5.37
N THR A 72 15.52 -15.41 -4.09
CA THR A 72 14.28 -15.86 -3.46
C THR A 72 13.54 -14.67 -2.84
N PHE A 73 12.22 -14.76 -2.82
CA PHE A 73 11.35 -13.77 -2.19
C PHE A 73 10.41 -14.47 -1.21
N THR A 74 10.18 -13.83 -0.08
CA THR A 74 9.21 -14.25 0.91
C THR A 74 8.29 -13.10 1.28
N THR A 75 7.05 -13.42 1.61
CA THR A 75 6.10 -12.49 2.24
C THR A 75 6.05 -12.69 3.76
N GLU A 76 6.83 -13.64 4.30
CA GLU A 76 6.92 -13.86 5.75
C GLU A 76 7.43 -12.60 6.45
N GLY A 77 6.78 -12.22 7.53
CA GLY A 77 7.13 -11.04 8.31
C GLY A 77 6.72 -9.70 7.66
N THR A 78 6.12 -9.70 6.48
CA THR A 78 5.59 -8.47 5.87
C THR A 78 4.23 -8.05 6.44
N GLY A 79 3.74 -8.76 7.45
CA GLY A 79 2.61 -8.35 8.28
C GLY A 79 1.25 -8.92 7.81
N GLU A 80 0.57 -9.62 8.71
CA GLU A 80 -0.78 -10.17 8.46
C GLU A 80 -1.88 -9.09 8.42
N ARG A 81 -1.55 -7.80 8.62
CA ARG A 81 -2.52 -6.71 8.81
C ARG A 81 -2.26 -5.46 7.97
N ILE A 82 -1.43 -5.55 6.95
CA ILE A 82 -1.28 -4.46 5.98
C ILE A 82 -2.27 -4.65 4.83
N HIS A 83 -2.86 -3.54 4.39
CA HIS A 83 -3.68 -3.54 3.19
C HIS A 83 -2.82 -3.95 1.98
N VAL A 84 -3.45 -4.54 0.99
CA VAL A 84 -2.80 -4.92 -0.27
C VAL A 84 -2.45 -3.69 -1.13
N ASP A 85 -1.86 -3.94 -2.28
CA ASP A 85 -1.61 -2.95 -3.33
C ASP A 85 -0.62 -1.85 -2.91
N HIS A 86 0.64 -2.27 -2.81
CA HIS A 86 1.75 -1.43 -2.33
C HIS A 86 2.33 -0.57 -3.44
N HIS A 87 2.32 0.76 -3.24
CA HIS A 87 2.75 1.75 -4.23
C HIS A 87 4.00 2.54 -3.82
N ALA A 88 4.31 2.62 -2.54
CA ALA A 88 5.46 3.37 -2.07
C ALA A 88 6.12 2.70 -0.86
N LEU A 89 7.44 2.63 -0.86
CA LEU A 89 8.23 2.20 0.30
C LEU A 89 9.42 3.15 0.46
N TRP A 90 9.52 3.77 1.62
CA TRP A 90 10.69 4.48 2.06
C TRP A 90 11.42 3.67 3.13
N ILE A 91 12.75 3.67 3.08
CA ILE A 91 13.61 2.98 4.02
C ILE A 91 14.59 4.02 4.58
N ASP A 92 14.66 4.13 5.90
CA ASP A 92 15.56 5.08 6.55
C ASP A 92 17.03 4.74 6.19
N PRO A 93 17.76 5.65 5.55
CA PRO A 93 19.16 5.40 5.17
C PRO A 93 20.12 5.27 6.36
N LYS A 94 19.69 5.66 7.56
CA LYS A 94 20.49 5.56 8.79
C LYS A 94 20.09 4.35 9.65
N ASN A 95 18.86 3.90 9.52
CA ASN A 95 18.34 2.74 10.23
C ASN A 95 17.35 1.96 9.34
N PRO A 96 17.81 0.96 8.57
CA PRO A 96 16.99 0.22 7.62
C PRO A 96 15.88 -0.63 8.26
N ASP A 97 15.83 -0.74 9.58
CA ASP A 97 14.70 -1.31 10.31
C ASP A 97 13.50 -0.36 10.38
N HIS A 98 13.72 0.95 10.13
CA HIS A 98 12.64 1.93 10.01
C HIS A 98 12.18 2.06 8.57
N LEU A 99 10.90 1.72 8.34
CA LEU A 99 10.27 1.79 7.03
C LEU A 99 8.94 2.53 7.09
N MET A 100 8.58 3.17 5.99
CA MET A 100 7.26 3.73 5.73
C MET A 100 6.70 3.10 4.46
N LEU A 101 5.50 2.55 4.54
CA LEU A 101 4.82 1.89 3.43
C LEU A 101 3.51 2.60 3.13
N GLY A 102 3.32 2.99 1.88
CA GLY A 102 2.06 3.49 1.34
C GLY A 102 1.42 2.46 0.43
N ASN A 103 0.15 2.20 0.65
CA ASN A 103 -0.69 1.31 -0.14
C ASN A 103 -2.12 1.87 -0.25
N ASP A 104 -3.03 1.14 -0.91
CA ASP A 104 -4.40 1.61 -1.11
C ASP A 104 -5.21 1.73 0.19
N GLY A 105 -4.77 1.11 1.28
CA GLY A 105 -5.36 1.27 2.61
C GLY A 105 -4.82 2.48 3.40
N GLY A 106 -3.69 3.05 3.00
CA GLY A 106 -3.09 4.22 3.66
C GLY A 106 -1.60 4.07 3.98
N LEU A 107 -1.19 4.62 5.11
CA LEU A 107 0.20 4.71 5.52
C LEU A 107 0.49 3.79 6.71
N TYR A 108 1.61 3.10 6.63
CA TYR A 108 2.10 2.19 7.66
C TYR A 108 3.55 2.48 8.02
N PHE A 109 3.92 2.24 9.29
CA PHE A 109 5.29 2.28 9.77
C PHE A 109 5.75 0.92 10.28
N SER A 110 6.99 0.57 10.00
CA SER A 110 7.71 -0.52 10.66
C SER A 110 8.95 0.02 11.35
N HIS A 111 9.30 -0.56 12.52
CA HIS A 111 10.50 -0.25 13.29
C HIS A 111 11.41 -1.47 13.47
N ASP A 112 11.12 -2.57 12.77
CA ASP A 112 11.80 -3.85 12.94
C ASP A 112 12.10 -4.57 11.61
N GLY A 113 12.30 -3.80 10.55
CA GLY A 113 12.70 -4.31 9.25
C GLY A 113 11.58 -5.03 8.49
N SER A 114 10.34 -4.57 8.61
CA SER A 114 9.11 -5.10 8.00
C SER A 114 8.50 -6.35 8.67
N ARG A 115 8.93 -6.72 9.87
CA ARG A 115 8.33 -7.84 10.60
C ARG A 115 6.96 -7.51 11.19
N HIS A 116 6.81 -6.27 11.69
CA HIS A 116 5.52 -5.74 12.15
C HIS A 116 5.26 -4.36 11.56
N TRP A 117 3.98 -4.07 11.33
CA TRP A 117 3.54 -2.80 10.76
C TRP A 117 2.47 -2.15 11.64
N ASN A 118 2.61 -0.84 11.85
CA ASN A 118 1.63 -0.01 12.55
C ASN A 118 0.91 0.86 11.53
N PHE A 119 -0.39 0.72 11.44
CA PHE A 119 -1.24 1.55 10.60
C PHE A 119 -1.38 2.96 11.21
N ILE A 120 -1.35 3.98 10.37
CA ILE A 120 -1.57 5.37 10.76
C ILE A 120 -3.04 5.71 10.48
N ASP A 121 -3.86 5.63 11.50
CA ASP A 121 -5.32 5.77 11.44
C ASP A 121 -5.85 7.21 11.66
N ASN A 122 -4.95 8.16 11.88
CA ASN A 122 -5.28 9.56 12.19
C ASN A 122 -5.11 10.52 10.99
N LEU A 123 -4.94 10.00 9.79
CA LEU A 123 -4.91 10.81 8.57
C LEU A 123 -6.34 10.99 8.05
N PRO A 124 -6.87 12.23 8.00
CA PRO A 124 -8.24 12.49 7.55
C PRO A 124 -8.29 12.53 6.01
N ILE A 125 -7.96 11.42 5.37
CA ILE A 125 -7.92 11.28 3.91
C ILE A 125 -8.77 10.08 3.48
N GLY A 126 -9.41 10.19 2.32
CA GLY A 126 -10.16 9.12 1.67
C GLY A 126 -10.37 9.46 0.21
N GLN A 127 -10.32 8.47 -0.65
CA GLN A 127 -10.56 8.63 -2.07
C GLN A 127 -11.98 8.18 -2.39
N TYR A 128 -12.91 9.13 -2.45
CA TYR A 128 -14.30 8.87 -2.78
C TYR A 128 -14.55 8.93 -4.29
N TYR A 129 -15.33 7.98 -4.81
CA TYR A 129 -15.81 8.02 -6.19
C TYR A 129 -16.94 9.03 -6.36
N ASP A 130 -17.89 9.01 -5.40
CA ASP A 130 -19.06 9.90 -5.41
C ASP A 130 -19.63 10.05 -4.01
N ILE A 131 -20.51 11.05 -3.83
CA ILE A 131 -21.18 11.36 -2.56
C ILE A 131 -22.68 11.52 -2.79
N GLY A 132 -23.46 10.77 -2.03
CA GLY A 132 -24.91 10.89 -1.94
C GLY A 132 -25.33 11.49 -0.60
N VAL A 133 -26.49 12.14 -0.58
CA VAL A 133 -27.13 12.65 0.66
C VAL A 133 -28.61 12.30 0.69
N ASP A 134 -29.12 12.01 1.88
CA ASP A 134 -30.55 11.80 2.08
C ASP A 134 -31.28 13.08 2.57
N ARG A 135 -32.56 12.94 2.95
CA ARG A 135 -33.40 14.06 3.39
C ARG A 135 -33.74 14.05 4.88
N ARG A 136 -33.07 13.21 5.68
CA ARG A 136 -33.25 13.16 7.13
C ARG A 136 -32.78 14.46 7.80
N ASP A 137 -33.16 14.67 9.03
CA ASP A 137 -32.58 15.73 9.87
C ASP A 137 -32.06 15.13 11.20
N PRO A 138 -30.76 15.08 11.41
CA PRO A 138 -29.69 15.45 10.47
C PRO A 138 -29.67 14.57 9.21
N TYR A 139 -29.37 15.16 8.06
CA TYR A 139 -29.18 14.38 6.85
C TYR A 139 -27.94 13.50 6.96
N TRP A 140 -27.95 12.40 6.24
CA TRP A 140 -26.78 11.53 6.15
C TRP A 140 -26.04 11.76 4.84
N ILE A 141 -24.74 11.54 4.92
CA ILE A 141 -23.81 11.59 3.80
C ILE A 141 -23.34 10.16 3.56
N TYR A 142 -23.41 9.72 2.31
CA TYR A 142 -22.98 8.40 1.86
C TYR A 142 -21.87 8.56 0.85
N GLY A 143 -20.87 7.69 0.90
CA GLY A 143 -19.79 7.71 -0.06
C GLY A 143 -19.13 6.38 -0.25
N GLY A 144 -18.96 6.00 -1.51
CA GLY A 144 -18.19 4.84 -1.92
C GLY A 144 -16.74 5.23 -2.18
N THR A 145 -15.81 4.56 -1.50
CA THR A 145 -14.37 4.79 -1.69
C THR A 145 -13.77 3.77 -2.65
N GLN A 146 -12.63 4.11 -3.22
CA GLN A 146 -11.80 3.14 -3.92
C GLN A 146 -11.19 2.17 -2.92
N ASP A 147 -11.36 0.86 -3.17
CA ASP A 147 -10.78 -0.28 -2.44
C ASP A 147 -11.16 -0.42 -0.96
N ASN A 148 -11.72 0.62 -0.33
CA ASN A 148 -11.90 0.70 1.13
C ASN A 148 -13.34 0.69 1.60
N GLY A 149 -14.31 0.40 0.72
CA GLY A 149 -15.71 0.20 1.08
C GLY A 149 -16.60 1.42 0.90
N THR A 150 -17.82 1.30 1.41
CA THR A 150 -18.86 2.32 1.34
C THR A 150 -19.28 2.70 2.75
N PHE A 151 -19.38 3.99 3.00
CA PHE A 151 -19.65 4.53 4.32
C PHE A 151 -20.86 5.47 4.32
N GLY A 152 -21.55 5.49 5.45
CA GLY A 152 -22.62 6.45 5.75
C GLY A 152 -22.37 7.11 7.10
N ILE A 153 -22.67 8.40 7.19
CA ILE A 153 -22.50 9.18 8.41
C ILE A 153 -23.53 10.30 8.50
N ALA A 154 -24.05 10.53 9.70
CA ALA A 154 -24.89 11.69 9.94
C ALA A 154 -24.09 12.99 9.82
N SER A 155 -24.65 14.01 9.19
CA SER A 155 -24.00 15.32 8.97
C SER A 155 -23.68 16.08 10.27
N ARG A 156 -24.28 15.68 11.38
CA ARG A 156 -24.00 16.18 12.72
C ARG A 156 -24.33 15.14 13.79
N THR A 157 -23.70 15.28 14.95
CA THR A 157 -23.94 14.47 16.14
C THR A 157 -24.30 15.37 17.33
N SER A 158 -24.90 14.80 18.35
CA SER A 158 -25.12 15.46 19.64
C SER A 158 -23.88 15.46 20.55
N SER A 159 -22.79 14.81 20.14
CA SER A 159 -21.54 14.76 20.88
C SER A 159 -20.86 16.13 20.91
N LEU A 160 -20.39 16.56 22.09
CA LEU A 160 -19.63 17.80 22.25
C LEU A 160 -18.27 17.79 21.55
N VAL A 161 -17.72 16.62 21.25
CA VAL A 161 -16.44 16.45 20.57
C VAL A 161 -16.60 16.32 19.05
N GLY A 162 -17.84 16.42 18.53
CA GLY A 162 -18.13 16.30 17.09
C GLY A 162 -18.30 14.86 16.63
N ILE A 163 -18.18 14.67 15.33
CA ILE A 163 -18.31 13.35 14.67
C ILE A 163 -17.03 12.54 14.90
N LEU A 164 -17.19 11.30 15.33
CA LEU A 164 -16.11 10.35 15.59
C LEU A 164 -16.16 9.18 14.60
N ASN A 165 -15.07 8.41 14.52
CA ASN A 165 -15.03 7.19 13.71
C ASN A 165 -16.11 6.16 14.11
N SER A 166 -16.50 6.14 15.38
CA SER A 166 -17.60 5.29 15.87
C SER A 166 -18.99 5.65 15.32
N ASP A 167 -19.14 6.87 14.79
CA ASP A 167 -20.40 7.34 14.19
C ASP A 167 -20.51 6.96 12.72
N VAL A 168 -19.41 6.44 12.13
CA VAL A 168 -19.35 6.00 10.73
C VAL A 168 -19.91 4.60 10.64
N VAL A 169 -20.88 4.40 9.75
CA VAL A 169 -21.46 3.10 9.42
C VAL A 169 -20.81 2.56 8.16
N ASN A 170 -20.21 1.38 8.24
CA ASN A 170 -19.76 0.66 7.05
C ASN A 170 -20.98 -0.04 6.41
N ILE A 171 -21.25 0.27 5.16
CA ILE A 171 -22.40 -0.24 4.41
C ILE A 171 -22.00 -1.42 3.52
N ALA A 172 -20.83 -1.36 2.88
CA ALA A 172 -20.32 -2.38 1.97
C ALA A 172 -18.79 -2.37 1.95
N TYR A 173 -18.21 -3.45 1.43
CA TYR A 173 -16.75 -3.61 1.30
C TYR A 173 -16.32 -3.55 -0.17
N GLY A 174 -15.04 -3.35 -0.43
CA GLY A 174 -14.43 -3.26 -1.76
C GLY A 174 -14.63 -1.89 -2.39
N ASP A 175 -14.64 -1.82 -3.71
CA ASP A 175 -14.92 -0.59 -4.45
C ASP A 175 -16.37 -0.13 -4.24
N GLY A 176 -16.55 1.05 -3.67
CA GLY A 176 -17.86 1.53 -3.28
C GLY A 176 -18.66 2.22 -4.38
N PHE A 177 -17.99 2.79 -5.37
CA PHE A 177 -18.59 3.54 -6.47
C PHE A 177 -19.70 4.51 -6.03
N TYR A 178 -20.87 4.45 -6.69
CA TYR A 178 -22.04 5.28 -6.39
C TYR A 178 -22.86 4.68 -5.25
N THR A 179 -23.23 5.53 -4.29
CA THR A 179 -24.10 5.16 -3.18
C THR A 179 -25.26 6.15 -3.12
N LEU A 180 -26.43 5.69 -3.51
CA LEU A 180 -27.62 6.54 -3.58
C LEU A 180 -28.64 6.04 -2.55
N PRO A 181 -29.05 6.89 -1.58
CA PRO A 181 -30.15 6.56 -0.69
C PRO A 181 -31.49 6.54 -1.46
N ASP A 182 -32.43 5.72 -1.03
CA ASP A 182 -33.80 5.75 -1.54
C ASP A 182 -34.43 7.11 -1.18
N PRO A 183 -34.94 7.86 -2.16
CA PRO A 183 -35.53 9.17 -1.89
C PRO A 183 -36.85 9.09 -1.12
N THR A 184 -37.46 7.92 -1.01
CA THR A 184 -38.75 7.68 -0.35
C THR A 184 -38.66 6.97 0.99
N ASP A 185 -37.54 6.24 1.21
CA ASP A 185 -37.26 5.49 2.45
C ASP A 185 -35.75 5.59 2.76
N PRO A 186 -35.31 6.71 3.32
CA PRO A 186 -33.90 6.98 3.59
C PRO A 186 -33.37 6.26 4.84
#